data_2b9919369b017cc6056b62e7f09b70b0
#
_entry.id   2b9919369b017cc6056b62e7f09b70b0
#
_cell.length_a   1.000
_cell.length_b   1.000
_cell.length_c   1.000
_cell.angle_alpha   90.00
_cell.angle_beta   90.00
_cell.angle_gamma   90.00
#
_symmetry.space_group_name_H-M   'P 1'
#
loop_
_entity.id
_entity.type
_entity.pdbx_description
1 polymer ?
#
loop_
_entity_poly.entity_id
_entity_poly.type
_entity_poly.pdbx_seq_one_letter_code
_entity_poly.pdbx_strand_id
1 'polypeptide(L)'
;MKIVESKSVSRRLRIAGVTLVAAAAAGALAAWLVRDQMSRHRKDLFSPHALRRLAALGHMSRAKATVDHITLLRDFIAWEPRRLLRKRARAVLDRMERDAEGLLAEAG
;
A
#
# COMPACT_ATOMS: atom_id res chain seq x y z
N MET A 1 -11.00 3.99 -52.24
CA MET A 1 -11.74 3.58 -51.05
C MET A 1 -10.96 2.68 -50.13
N LYS A 2 -10.38 1.56 -50.62
CA LYS A 2 -9.57 0.64 -49.78
C LYS A 2 -8.38 1.33 -49.07
N ILE A 3 -7.71 2.28 -49.71
CA ILE A 3 -6.58 3.01 -49.14
C ILE A 3 -7.02 3.91 -47.98
N VAL A 4 -8.18 4.54 -48.06
CA VAL A 4 -8.73 5.40 -47.01
C VAL A 4 -9.17 4.56 -45.81
N GLU A 5 -9.82 3.43 -46.03
CA GLU A 5 -10.19 2.47 -44.99
C GLU A 5 -8.96 1.90 -44.29
N SER A 6 -7.93 1.54 -45.04
CA SER A 6 -6.67 1.03 -44.50
C SER A 6 -5.97 2.08 -43.60
N LYS A 7 -5.93 3.35 -43.98
CA LYS A 7 -5.38 4.44 -43.16
C LYS A 7 -6.20 4.66 -41.89
N SER A 8 -7.52 4.62 -41.98
CA SER A 8 -8.43 4.77 -40.84
C SER A 8 -8.24 3.63 -39.81
N VAL A 9 -8.19 2.38 -40.26
CA VAL A 9 -7.97 1.23 -39.41
C VAL A 9 -6.60 1.25 -38.77
N SER A 10 -5.55 1.58 -39.54
CA SER A 10 -4.18 1.73 -39.02
C SER A 10 -4.08 2.82 -37.95
N ARG A 11 -4.75 3.94 -38.13
CA ARG A 11 -4.80 5.02 -37.16
C ARG A 11 -5.50 4.60 -35.88
N ARG A 12 -6.64 3.90 -35.97
CA ARG A 12 -7.36 3.37 -34.81
C ARG A 12 -6.53 2.35 -34.04
N LEU A 13 -5.82 1.48 -34.72
CA LEU A 13 -4.92 0.50 -34.11
C LEU A 13 -3.75 1.19 -33.39
N ARG A 14 -3.19 2.26 -33.96
CA ARG A 14 -2.13 3.03 -33.32
C ARG A 14 -2.62 3.73 -32.05
N ILE A 15 -3.80 4.34 -32.10
CA ILE A 15 -4.40 5.00 -30.94
C ILE A 15 -4.69 3.98 -29.84
N ALA A 16 -5.26 2.83 -30.18
CA ALA A 16 -5.54 1.76 -29.23
C ALA A 16 -4.25 1.21 -28.60
N GLY A 17 -3.20 1.00 -29.41
CA GLY A 17 -1.89 0.54 -28.93
C GLY A 17 -1.22 1.54 -27.99
N VAL A 18 -1.24 2.85 -28.31
CA VAL A 18 -0.70 3.90 -27.47
C VAL A 18 -1.48 4.01 -26.16
N THR A 19 -2.80 3.90 -26.21
CA THR A 19 -3.65 3.91 -25.01
C THR A 19 -3.35 2.75 -24.10
N LEU A 20 -3.17 1.53 -24.65
CA LEU A 20 -2.81 0.33 -23.86
C LEU A 20 -1.43 0.48 -23.20
N VAL A 21 -0.44 0.98 -23.93
CA VAL A 21 0.91 1.19 -23.40
C VAL A 21 0.88 2.27 -22.29
N ALA A 22 0.16 3.35 -22.50
CA ALA A 22 0.01 4.42 -21.50
C ALA A 22 -0.68 3.90 -20.23
N ALA A 23 -1.74 3.09 -20.37
CA ALA A 23 -2.44 2.49 -19.24
C ALA A 23 -1.53 1.52 -18.46
N ALA A 24 -0.76 0.69 -19.16
CA ALA A 24 0.20 -0.24 -18.55
C ALA A 24 1.31 0.52 -17.80
N ALA A 25 1.85 1.59 -18.40
CA ALA A 25 2.87 2.43 -17.77
C ALA A 25 2.33 3.12 -16.53
N ALA A 26 1.11 3.68 -16.58
CA ALA A 26 0.47 4.31 -15.44
C ALA A 26 0.21 3.30 -14.31
N GLY A 27 -0.26 2.09 -14.64
CA GLY A 27 -0.46 1.02 -13.67
C GLY A 27 0.84 0.56 -13.01
N ALA A 28 1.92 0.39 -13.79
CA ALA A 28 3.23 0.04 -13.28
C ALA A 28 3.80 1.12 -12.35
N LEU A 29 3.66 2.41 -12.73
CA LEU A 29 4.09 3.52 -11.91
C LEU A 29 3.32 3.60 -10.60
N ALA A 30 1.99 3.42 -10.65
CA ALA A 30 1.15 3.39 -9.45
C ALA A 30 1.54 2.24 -8.51
N ALA A 31 1.77 1.04 -9.06
CA ALA A 31 2.23 -0.12 -8.28
C ALA A 31 3.61 0.13 -7.66
N TRP A 32 4.52 0.76 -8.40
CA TRP A 32 5.85 1.11 -7.88
C TRP A 32 5.76 2.14 -6.75
N LEU A 33 4.93 3.18 -6.91
CA LEU A 33 4.72 4.20 -5.88
C LEU A 33 4.14 3.61 -4.60
N VAL A 34 3.17 2.71 -4.71
CA VAL A 34 2.59 2.01 -3.55
C VAL A 34 3.66 1.17 -2.84
N ARG A 35 4.46 0.41 -3.57
CA ARG A 35 5.56 -0.38 -3.02
C ARG A 35 6.61 0.50 -2.35
N ASP A 36 6.96 1.62 -2.97
CA ASP A 36 7.94 2.57 -2.44
C ASP A 36 7.46 3.19 -1.13
N GLN A 37 6.19 3.60 -1.05
CA GLN A 37 5.58 4.10 0.18
C GLN A 37 5.56 3.05 1.29
N MET A 38 5.17 1.82 1.00
CA MET A 38 5.18 0.72 1.97
C MET A 38 6.60 0.45 2.48
N SER A 39 7.58 0.45 1.60
CA SER A 39 8.99 0.28 1.96
C SER A 39 9.49 1.40 2.87
N ARG A 40 9.13 2.65 2.60
CA ARG A 40 9.48 3.81 3.44
C ARG A 40 8.84 3.73 4.82
N HIS A 41 7.55 3.40 4.90
CA HIS A 41 6.85 3.22 6.17
C HIS A 41 7.49 2.13 7.02
N ARG A 42 7.89 1.03 6.40
CA ARG A 42 8.60 -0.04 7.09
C ARG A 42 9.95 0.44 7.65
N LYS A 43 10.73 1.16 6.84
CA LYS A 43 12.02 1.75 7.27
C LYS A 43 11.82 2.75 8.40
N ASP A 44 10.82 3.61 8.30
CA ASP A 44 10.52 4.61 9.31
C ASP A 44 10.06 3.97 10.63
N LEU A 45 9.31 2.88 10.56
CA LEU A 45 8.85 2.14 11.73
C LEU A 45 10.03 1.54 12.52
N PHE A 46 11.10 1.14 11.85
CA PHE A 46 12.31 0.61 12.48
C PHE A 46 13.48 1.60 12.45
N SER A 47 13.20 2.88 12.28
CA SER A 47 14.21 3.94 12.32
C SER A 47 14.88 4.03 13.71
N PRO A 48 16.18 4.38 13.80
CA PRO A 48 16.82 4.66 15.09
C PRO A 48 16.23 5.88 15.80
N HIS A 49 15.51 6.76 15.11
CA HIS A 49 14.90 7.95 15.67
C HIS A 49 13.48 7.69 16.16
N ALA A 50 13.23 7.90 17.45
CA ALA A 50 11.93 7.65 18.08
C ALA A 50 10.79 8.47 17.46
N LEU A 51 11.05 9.72 17.05
CA LEU A 51 10.04 10.56 16.40
C LEU A 51 9.60 10.02 15.05
N ARG A 52 10.52 9.44 14.27
CA ARG A 52 10.18 8.79 13.00
C ARG A 52 9.34 7.54 13.22
N ARG A 53 9.67 6.75 14.25
CA ARG A 53 8.86 5.59 14.63
C ARG A 53 7.47 6.00 15.05
N LEU A 54 7.35 7.06 15.83
CA LEU A 54 6.04 7.60 16.25
C LEU A 54 5.22 8.09 15.05
N ALA A 55 5.84 8.80 14.11
CA ALA A 55 5.17 9.24 12.89
C ALA A 55 4.70 8.07 12.03
N ALA A 56 5.52 7.03 11.90
CA ALA A 56 5.15 5.81 11.19
C ALA A 56 3.96 5.11 11.83
N LEU A 57 3.91 5.02 13.15
CA LEU A 57 2.74 4.50 13.87
C LEU A 57 1.49 5.34 13.63
N GLY A 58 1.63 6.67 13.56
CA GLY A 58 0.54 7.58 13.21
C GLY A 58 -0.03 7.29 11.82
N HIS A 59 0.81 7.04 10.84
CA HIS A 59 0.38 6.61 9.50
C HIS A 59 -0.30 5.24 9.53
N MET A 60 0.24 4.28 10.26
CA MET A 60 -0.35 2.95 10.40
C MET A 60 -1.69 2.96 11.12
N SER A 61 -1.92 3.92 12.01
CA SER A 61 -3.21 4.06 12.70
C SER A 61 -4.36 4.36 11.74
N ARG A 62 -4.05 4.90 10.56
CA ARG A 62 -5.03 5.21 9.49
C ARG A 62 -5.05 4.18 8.39
N ALA A 63 -4.12 3.22 8.39
CA ALA A 63 -4.02 2.21 7.37
C ALA A 63 -5.09 1.13 7.54
N LYS A 64 -5.43 0.47 6.44
CA LYS A 64 -6.34 -0.69 6.46
C LYS A 64 -5.66 -1.87 7.16
N ALA A 65 -6.46 -2.68 7.82
CA ALA A 65 -6.01 -3.94 8.41
C ALA A 65 -5.65 -4.92 7.30
N THR A 66 -4.36 -5.25 7.20
CA THR A 66 -3.84 -6.27 6.30
C THR A 66 -2.96 -7.22 7.09
N VAL A 67 -2.78 -8.44 6.58
CA VAL A 67 -1.88 -9.43 7.21
C VAL A 67 -0.47 -8.86 7.35
N ASP A 68 0.01 -8.16 6.32
CA ASP A 68 1.34 -7.56 6.32
C ASP A 68 1.48 -6.48 7.40
N HIS A 69 0.49 -5.60 7.55
CA HIS A 69 0.50 -4.57 8.59
C HIS A 69 0.42 -5.18 10.00
N ILE A 70 -0.42 -6.18 10.19
CA ILE A 70 -0.56 -6.88 11.48
C ILE A 70 0.76 -7.55 11.87
N THR A 71 1.39 -8.26 10.95
CA THR A 71 2.68 -8.91 11.17
C THR A 71 3.76 -7.88 11.49
N LEU A 72 3.80 -6.79 10.74
CA LEU A 72 4.77 -5.71 10.94
C LEU A 72 4.62 -5.06 12.32
N LEU A 73 3.40 -4.83 12.78
CA LEU A 73 3.13 -4.28 14.10
C LEU A 73 3.54 -5.23 15.23
N ARG A 74 3.30 -6.53 15.06
CA ARG A 74 3.75 -7.55 16.02
C ARG A 74 5.27 -7.56 16.14
N ASP A 75 5.97 -7.51 15.02
CA ASP A 75 7.43 -7.45 14.99
C ASP A 75 7.94 -6.16 15.65
N PHE A 76 7.28 -5.03 15.38
CA PHE A 76 7.60 -3.75 15.99
C PHE A 76 7.45 -3.78 17.51
N ILE A 77 6.36 -4.33 18.03
CA ILE A 77 6.12 -4.44 19.47
C ILE A 77 7.20 -5.28 20.15
N ALA A 78 7.63 -6.36 19.51
CA ALA A 78 8.69 -7.22 20.04
C ALA A 78 10.06 -6.53 20.05
N TRP A 79 10.31 -5.62 19.10
CA TRP A 79 11.59 -4.95 18.93
C TRP A 79 11.69 -3.62 19.70
N GLU A 80 10.60 -2.87 19.83
CA GLU A 80 10.61 -1.49 20.36
C GLU A 80 10.92 -1.48 21.87
N PRO A 81 11.96 -0.76 22.30
CA PRO A 81 12.31 -0.66 23.72
C PRO A 81 11.43 0.31 24.52
N ARG A 82 10.82 1.31 23.87
CA ARG A 82 10.04 2.35 24.56
C ARG A 82 8.62 1.91 24.82
N ARG A 83 8.24 1.91 26.09
CA ARG A 83 6.91 1.47 26.54
C ARG A 83 5.77 2.26 25.91
N LEU A 84 5.91 3.57 25.75
CA LEU A 84 4.86 4.41 25.15
C LEU A 84 4.61 4.04 23.70
N LEU A 85 5.66 3.79 22.92
CA LEU A 85 5.54 3.37 21.52
C LEU A 85 4.97 1.97 21.39
N ARG A 86 5.35 1.05 22.28
CA ARG A 86 4.72 -0.29 22.33
C ARG A 86 3.23 -0.20 22.62
N LYS A 87 2.82 0.64 23.55
CA LYS A 87 1.40 0.87 23.86
C LYS A 87 0.63 1.38 22.65
N ARG A 88 1.17 2.35 21.94
CA ARG A 88 0.55 2.88 20.72
C ARG A 88 0.46 1.84 19.62
N ALA A 89 1.52 1.09 19.40
CA ALA A 89 1.53 0.01 18.43
C ALA A 89 0.50 -1.07 18.76
N ARG A 90 0.38 -1.42 20.03
CA ARG A 90 -0.61 -2.40 20.49
C ARG A 90 -2.04 -1.91 20.25
N ALA A 91 -2.32 -0.63 20.48
CA ALA A 91 -3.64 -0.05 20.21
C ALA A 91 -3.99 -0.12 18.71
N VAL A 92 -3.03 0.18 17.84
CA VAL A 92 -3.21 0.05 16.38
C VAL A 92 -3.42 -1.40 15.98
N LEU A 93 -2.62 -2.32 16.52
CA LEU A 93 -2.75 -3.74 16.27
C LEU A 93 -4.12 -4.27 16.69
N ASP A 94 -4.58 -3.92 17.89
CA ASP A 94 -5.89 -4.36 18.40
C ASP A 94 -7.03 -3.87 17.50
N ARG A 95 -6.95 -2.62 17.01
CA ARG A 95 -7.92 -2.11 16.05
C ARG A 95 -7.91 -2.90 14.75
N MET A 96 -6.73 -3.18 14.21
CA MET A 96 -6.60 -3.93 12.96
C MET A 96 -7.11 -5.36 13.10
N GLU A 97 -6.85 -6.00 14.23
CA GLU A 97 -7.37 -7.35 14.50
C GLU A 97 -8.89 -7.35 14.60
N ARG A 98 -9.50 -6.35 15.25
CA ARG A 98 -10.95 -6.19 15.29
C ARG A 98 -11.55 -5.96 13.92
N ASP A 99 -10.93 -5.12 13.11
CA ASP A 99 -11.38 -4.85 11.73
C ASP A 99 -11.31 -6.11 10.88
N ALA A 100 -10.24 -6.89 11.01
CA ALA A 100 -10.08 -8.16 10.30
C ALA A 100 -11.13 -9.20 10.73
N GLU A 101 -11.42 -9.29 12.02
CA GLU A 101 -12.48 -10.16 12.54
C GLU A 101 -13.84 -9.74 12.02
N GLY A 102 -14.13 -8.44 11.98
CA GLY A 102 -15.36 -7.89 11.42
C GLY A 102 -15.56 -8.25 9.95
N LEU A 103 -14.50 -8.17 9.15
CA LEU A 103 -14.53 -8.56 7.74
C LEU A 103 -14.79 -10.06 7.57
N LEU A 104 -14.19 -10.90 8.41
CA LEU A 104 -14.42 -12.35 8.39
C LEU A 104 -15.86 -12.69 8.80
N ALA A 105 -16.42 -11.99 9.78
CA ALA A 105 -17.78 -12.16 10.20
C ALA A 105 -18.78 -11.76 9.11
N GLU A 106 -18.51 -10.69 8.36
CA GLU A 106 -19.33 -10.27 7.22
C GLU A 106 -19.25 -11.26 6.05
N ALA A 107 -18.08 -11.86 5.84
CA ALA A 107 -17.88 -12.85 4.78
C ALA A 107 -18.50 -14.22 5.10
N GLY A 108 -18.69 -14.51 6.37
CA GLY A 108 -19.33 -15.74 6.85
C GLY A 108 -20.82 -15.62 6.93
#